data_01424159bfd5e55f0f6a4833916d0dfa
#
_entry.id   01424159bfd5e55f0f6a4833916d0dfa
#
_cell.length_a   1.000
_cell.length_b   1.000
_cell.length_c   1.000
_cell.angle_alpha   90.00
_cell.angle_beta   90.00
_cell.angle_gamma   90.00
#
_symmetry.space_group_name_H-M   'P 1'
#
loop_
_entity.id
_entity.type
_entity.pdbx_description
1 polymer ?
#
loop_
_entity_poly.entity_id
_entity_poly.type
_entity_poly.pdbx_seq_one_letter_code
_entity_poly.pdbx_strand_id
1 'polypeptide(L)'
;MKITLQFIILVILVATTGVNMSAYAGNQLPESIELPAANLESEVSVEEALSKRRSIRSYSEESISLDQISQLLWAAQGITEPATGYRTAPSAGALYPLEAYILAGNITGLPAGLYRYIPENHKLILITEGDKRNDLFEVSLYQSSIKDAAGVLIFCAIYERITGRYGERGIRYAHMEAGHISQNVYLQAVPLGLGTVVIGAFNDNEVKRVLGLPEPEAPLYIMPVGVIQK
;
A
#
# COMPACT_ATOMS: atom_id res chain seq x y z
N MET A 1 -17.41 -28.15 -63.95
CA MET A 1 -17.03 -26.80 -63.54
C MET A 1 -17.09 -26.76 -62.02
N LYS A 2 -15.93 -26.94 -61.32
CA LYS A 2 -15.84 -27.02 -59.84
C LYS A 2 -15.48 -25.63 -59.34
N ILE A 3 -16.34 -25.02 -58.53
CA ILE A 3 -16.10 -23.75 -57.88
C ILE A 3 -15.54 -24.06 -56.48
N THR A 4 -14.26 -23.74 -56.25
CA THR A 4 -13.57 -23.88 -54.98
C THR A 4 -13.81 -22.62 -54.14
N LEU A 5 -14.52 -22.77 -53.02
CA LEU A 5 -14.79 -21.69 -52.10
C LEU A 5 -13.57 -21.57 -51.12
N GLN A 6 -12.79 -20.49 -51.25
CA GLN A 6 -11.72 -20.15 -50.30
C GLN A 6 -12.31 -19.41 -49.10
N PHE A 7 -12.19 -20.03 -47.93
CA PHE A 7 -12.46 -19.36 -46.66
C PHE A 7 -11.28 -18.49 -46.29
N ILE A 8 -11.48 -17.16 -46.24
CA ILE A 8 -10.51 -16.20 -45.68
C ILE A 8 -10.76 -16.16 -44.18
N ILE A 9 -9.82 -16.71 -43.37
CA ILE A 9 -9.83 -16.56 -41.94
C ILE A 9 -9.20 -15.20 -41.61
N LEU A 10 -10.03 -14.27 -41.15
CA LEU A 10 -9.57 -12.97 -40.63
C LEU A 10 -9.06 -13.17 -39.19
N VAL A 11 -7.77 -13.20 -39.01
CA VAL A 11 -7.15 -13.20 -37.69
C VAL A 11 -7.19 -11.77 -37.15
N ILE A 12 -8.08 -11.53 -36.20
CA ILE A 12 -8.10 -10.26 -35.43
C ILE A 12 -6.96 -10.33 -34.42
N LEU A 13 -5.90 -9.59 -34.70
CA LEU A 13 -4.79 -9.37 -33.77
C LEU A 13 -5.27 -8.38 -32.70
N VAL A 14 -5.66 -8.86 -31.53
CA VAL A 14 -5.91 -8.01 -30.36
C VAL A 14 -4.54 -7.57 -29.84
N ALA A 15 -4.18 -6.33 -30.11
CA ALA A 15 -3.00 -5.70 -29.53
C ALA A 15 -3.28 -5.47 -28.03
N THR A 16 -2.83 -6.39 -27.18
CA THR A 16 -2.71 -6.16 -25.76
C THR A 16 -1.59 -5.12 -25.57
N THR A 17 -1.93 -3.94 -25.08
CA THR A 17 -0.97 -2.92 -24.66
C THR A 17 -0.15 -3.49 -23.53
N GLY A 18 0.98 -4.11 -23.88
CA GLY A 18 1.95 -4.61 -22.93
C GLY A 18 2.55 -3.43 -22.17
N VAL A 19 2.30 -3.40 -20.86
CA VAL A 19 3.12 -2.65 -19.93
C VAL A 19 4.56 -3.12 -20.16
N ASN A 20 5.44 -2.17 -20.47
CA ASN A 20 6.82 -2.44 -20.84
C ASN A 20 7.59 -3.07 -19.66
N MET A 21 7.66 -4.39 -19.61
CA MET A 21 8.37 -5.20 -18.59
C MET A 21 9.91 -5.13 -18.76
N SER A 22 10.42 -4.27 -19.62
CA SER A 22 11.85 -4.20 -19.96
C SER A 22 12.76 -3.59 -18.89
N ALA A 23 12.21 -3.08 -17.77
CA ALA A 23 13.04 -2.50 -16.71
C ALA A 23 13.59 -3.52 -15.70
N TYR A 24 13.20 -4.80 -15.80
CA TYR A 24 13.59 -5.85 -14.84
C TYR A 24 14.39 -7.01 -15.48
N ALA A 25 15.08 -6.76 -16.56
CA ALA A 25 15.94 -7.78 -17.18
C ALA A 25 17.19 -8.02 -16.31
N GLY A 26 17.10 -8.96 -15.37
CA GLY A 26 18.28 -9.45 -14.62
C GLY A 26 18.06 -9.92 -13.19
N ASN A 27 16.91 -9.70 -12.57
CA ASN A 27 16.61 -10.22 -11.23
C ASN A 27 15.45 -11.24 -11.28
N GLN A 28 15.51 -12.26 -10.43
CA GLN A 28 14.39 -13.17 -10.19
C GLN A 28 13.14 -12.32 -9.92
N LEU A 29 11.99 -12.74 -10.50
CA LEU A 29 10.71 -12.09 -10.22
C LEU A 29 10.50 -12.07 -8.70
N PRO A 30 10.05 -10.94 -8.13
CA PRO A 30 9.85 -10.83 -6.70
C PRO A 30 8.87 -11.91 -6.22
N GLU A 31 9.21 -12.57 -5.13
CA GLU A 31 8.34 -13.56 -4.49
C GLU A 31 7.05 -12.90 -4.05
N SER A 32 5.91 -13.49 -4.37
CA SER A 32 4.61 -13.01 -3.91
C SER A 32 4.17 -13.76 -2.67
N ILE A 33 3.65 -13.02 -1.68
CA ILE A 33 3.14 -13.57 -0.41
C ILE A 33 1.64 -13.32 -0.37
N GLU A 34 0.86 -14.39 -0.36
CA GLU A 34 -0.58 -14.30 -0.14
C GLU A 34 -0.85 -13.84 1.29
N LEU A 35 -1.73 -12.87 1.45
CA LEU A 35 -2.13 -12.36 2.75
C LEU A 35 -3.29 -13.17 3.33
N PRO A 36 -3.35 -13.35 4.66
CA PRO A 36 -4.55 -13.86 5.32
C PRO A 36 -5.78 -13.03 4.95
N ALA A 37 -6.92 -13.70 4.77
CA ALA A 37 -8.17 -13.01 4.45
C ALA A 37 -8.53 -11.97 5.53
N ALA A 38 -9.04 -10.82 5.10
CA ALA A 38 -9.46 -9.77 6.02
C ALA A 38 -10.66 -10.23 6.86
N ASN A 39 -10.64 -9.92 8.15
CA ASN A 39 -11.78 -10.08 9.02
C ASN A 39 -12.76 -8.90 8.82
N LEU A 40 -14.01 -9.20 8.53
CA LEU A 40 -15.06 -8.19 8.29
C LEU A 40 -15.87 -7.85 9.53
N GLU A 41 -15.59 -8.50 10.66
CA GLU A 41 -16.28 -8.29 11.93
C GLU A 41 -15.30 -7.86 13.01
N SER A 42 -15.78 -7.08 13.98
CA SER A 42 -15.02 -6.63 15.13
C SER A 42 -15.94 -6.45 16.34
N GLU A 43 -15.44 -6.76 17.54
CA GLU A 43 -16.13 -6.43 18.79
C GLU A 43 -16.04 -4.93 19.12
N VAL A 44 -15.10 -4.20 18.51
CA VAL A 44 -14.91 -2.75 18.68
C VAL A 44 -15.75 -2.01 17.64
N SER A 45 -16.71 -1.20 18.11
CA SER A 45 -17.53 -0.38 17.20
C SER A 45 -16.73 0.76 16.55
N VAL A 46 -17.26 1.31 15.46
CA VAL A 46 -16.67 2.49 14.80
C VAL A 46 -16.60 3.67 15.78
N GLU A 47 -17.63 3.87 16.59
CA GLU A 47 -17.70 4.94 17.59
C GLU A 47 -16.62 4.75 18.66
N GLU A 48 -16.41 3.54 19.10
CA GLU A 48 -15.36 3.22 20.06
C GLU A 48 -13.98 3.44 19.45
N ALA A 49 -13.75 2.98 18.22
CA ALA A 49 -12.51 3.21 17.50
C ALA A 49 -12.22 4.71 17.32
N LEU A 50 -13.23 5.50 16.93
CA LEU A 50 -13.13 6.96 16.82
C LEU A 50 -12.76 7.60 18.15
N SER A 51 -13.37 7.16 19.25
CA SER A 51 -13.12 7.72 20.59
C SER A 51 -11.74 7.38 21.15
N LYS A 52 -11.21 6.19 20.83
CA LYS A 52 -9.93 5.66 21.34
C LYS A 52 -8.72 5.99 20.48
N ARG A 53 -8.91 6.22 19.17
CA ARG A 53 -7.82 6.49 18.23
C ARG A 53 -6.92 7.63 18.73
N ARG A 54 -5.62 7.40 18.79
CA ARG A 54 -4.59 8.42 19.08
C ARG A 54 -3.41 8.26 18.13
N SER A 55 -2.64 9.33 17.93
CA SER A 55 -1.34 9.28 17.28
C SER A 55 -0.31 8.76 18.28
N ILE A 56 0.08 7.51 18.13
CA ILE A 56 1.02 6.80 19.00
C ILE A 56 2.39 6.77 18.33
N ARG A 57 3.43 7.11 19.09
CA ARG A 57 4.81 7.21 18.59
C ARG A 57 5.80 6.35 19.36
N SER A 58 5.35 5.67 20.42
CA SER A 58 6.16 4.78 21.24
C SER A 58 5.58 3.38 21.19
N TYR A 59 6.42 2.42 20.83
CA TYR A 59 6.04 1.03 20.64
C TYR A 59 6.86 0.13 21.55
N SER A 60 6.30 -1.02 21.91
CA SER A 60 7.07 -2.09 22.56
C SER A 60 7.91 -2.84 21.50
N GLU A 61 8.86 -3.65 21.97
CA GLU A 61 9.67 -4.51 21.10
C GLU A 61 8.90 -5.76 20.60
N GLU A 62 7.62 -5.92 20.96
CA GLU A 62 6.81 -7.04 20.53
C GLU A 62 6.60 -7.04 19.02
N SER A 63 6.66 -8.22 18.40
CA SER A 63 6.34 -8.39 16.99
C SER A 63 4.85 -8.23 16.74
N ILE A 64 4.51 -7.75 15.56
CA ILE A 64 3.15 -7.81 15.04
C ILE A 64 3.01 -8.99 14.06
N SER A 65 1.80 -9.51 13.88
CA SER A 65 1.58 -10.65 13.00
C SER A 65 1.31 -10.25 11.55
N LEU A 66 1.48 -11.21 10.62
CA LEU A 66 1.09 -11.04 9.23
C LEU A 66 -0.43 -10.79 9.10
N ASP A 67 -1.27 -11.40 9.96
CA ASP A 67 -2.72 -11.14 10.00
C ASP A 67 -3.03 -9.68 10.34
N GLN A 68 -2.33 -9.10 11.31
CA GLN A 68 -2.51 -7.69 11.67
C GLN A 68 -2.10 -6.76 10.52
N ILE A 69 -1.00 -7.06 9.82
CA ILE A 69 -0.58 -6.30 8.64
C ILE A 69 -1.58 -6.46 7.50
N SER A 70 -2.04 -7.69 7.25
CA SER A 70 -3.08 -7.96 6.25
C SER A 70 -4.31 -7.10 6.47
N GLN A 71 -4.80 -7.08 7.71
CA GLN A 71 -5.98 -6.33 8.10
C GLN A 71 -5.79 -4.81 7.92
N LEU A 72 -4.60 -4.26 8.25
CA LEU A 72 -4.30 -2.84 8.06
C LEU A 72 -4.22 -2.46 6.58
N LEU A 73 -3.60 -3.30 5.75
CA LEU A 73 -3.51 -3.08 4.30
C LEU A 73 -4.89 -3.17 3.64
N TRP A 74 -5.71 -4.14 4.06
CA TRP A 74 -7.09 -4.22 3.61
C TRP A 74 -7.90 -2.98 4.03
N ALA A 75 -7.79 -2.53 5.27
CA ALA A 75 -8.46 -1.32 5.73
C ALA A 75 -8.05 -0.08 4.93
N ALA A 76 -6.79 0.00 4.50
CA ALA A 76 -6.29 1.10 3.67
C ALA A 76 -6.85 1.07 2.25
N GLN A 77 -6.74 -0.08 1.53
CA GLN A 77 -6.95 -0.16 0.08
C GLN A 77 -7.60 -1.46 -0.39
N GLY A 78 -8.11 -2.31 0.52
CA GLY A 78 -8.73 -3.58 0.17
C GLY A 78 -9.96 -3.41 -0.72
N ILE A 79 -10.14 -4.34 -1.67
CA ILE A 79 -11.32 -4.38 -2.53
C ILE A 79 -12.49 -4.92 -1.71
N THR A 80 -13.60 -4.18 -1.71
CA THR A 80 -14.85 -4.54 -1.01
C THR A 80 -15.93 -5.03 -1.96
N GLU A 81 -15.80 -4.70 -3.25
CA GLU A 81 -16.73 -5.12 -4.29
C GLU A 81 -15.94 -5.60 -5.53
N PRO A 82 -15.69 -6.91 -5.66
CA PRO A 82 -14.84 -7.45 -6.73
C PRO A 82 -15.35 -7.14 -8.15
N ALA A 83 -16.67 -7.02 -8.35
CA ALA A 83 -17.25 -6.75 -9.67
C ALA A 83 -16.90 -5.35 -10.20
N THR A 84 -16.74 -4.37 -9.33
CA THR A 84 -16.46 -2.97 -9.67
C THR A 84 -15.03 -2.55 -9.32
N GLY A 85 -14.35 -3.31 -8.46
CA GLY A 85 -13.04 -2.97 -7.90
C GLY A 85 -13.09 -1.85 -6.85
N TYR A 86 -14.28 -1.54 -6.29
CA TYR A 86 -14.38 -0.55 -5.22
C TYR A 86 -13.65 -1.00 -3.96
N ARG A 87 -12.99 -0.01 -3.33
CA ARG A 87 -12.09 -0.24 -2.19
C ARG A 87 -12.69 0.32 -0.89
N THR A 88 -12.07 -0.04 0.22
CA THR A 88 -12.40 0.44 1.57
C THR A 88 -12.33 1.97 1.69
N ALA A 89 -11.42 2.62 0.98
CA ALA A 89 -11.31 4.06 0.92
C ALA A 89 -11.94 4.63 -0.36
N PRO A 90 -12.72 5.73 -0.28
CA PRO A 90 -13.26 6.37 -1.46
C PRO A 90 -12.16 7.07 -2.27
N SER A 91 -12.24 6.97 -3.60
CA SER A 91 -11.36 7.65 -4.53
C SER A 91 -12.16 8.47 -5.54
N ALA A 92 -11.67 9.66 -5.90
CA ALA A 92 -12.32 10.50 -6.88
C ALA A 92 -12.38 9.79 -8.25
N GLY A 93 -13.61 9.55 -8.73
CA GLY A 93 -13.87 8.82 -9.98
C GLY A 93 -13.43 7.35 -9.96
N ALA A 94 -13.21 6.77 -8.77
CA ALA A 94 -12.67 5.42 -8.57
C ALA A 94 -11.35 5.19 -9.32
N LEU A 95 -10.47 6.20 -9.37
CA LEU A 95 -9.21 6.14 -10.11
C LEU A 95 -8.04 5.56 -9.29
N TYR A 96 -8.16 5.53 -7.96
CA TYR A 96 -7.21 4.91 -7.03
C TYR A 96 -5.74 5.24 -7.34
N PRO A 97 -5.36 6.53 -7.26
CA PRO A 97 -4.00 6.97 -7.57
C PRO A 97 -2.96 6.52 -6.54
N LEU A 98 -3.38 5.92 -5.42
CA LEU A 98 -2.47 5.60 -4.32
C LEU A 98 -2.03 4.14 -4.32
N GLU A 99 -0.73 3.95 -4.15
CA GLU A 99 -0.09 2.67 -3.87
C GLU A 99 0.20 2.54 -2.38
N ALA A 100 0.11 1.31 -1.87
CA ALA A 100 0.40 0.99 -0.48
C ALA A 100 1.58 0.03 -0.38
N TYR A 101 2.50 0.31 0.54
CA TYR A 101 3.65 -0.52 0.85
C TYR A 101 3.70 -0.84 2.33
N ILE A 102 4.35 -1.95 2.67
CA ILE A 102 4.78 -2.28 4.01
C ILE A 102 6.30 -2.49 4.03
N LEU A 103 7.00 -1.69 4.80
CA LEU A 103 8.39 -1.93 5.19
C LEU A 103 8.36 -2.78 6.45
N ALA A 104 8.67 -4.06 6.28
CA ALA A 104 8.66 -5.05 7.35
C ALA A 104 9.98 -5.05 8.10
N GLY A 105 9.89 -5.02 9.43
CA GLY A 105 11.04 -5.17 10.33
C GLY A 105 10.82 -6.33 11.31
N ASN A 106 9.99 -6.14 12.32
CA ASN A 106 9.67 -7.16 13.33
C ASN A 106 8.23 -7.68 13.15
N ILE A 107 7.98 -8.40 12.05
CA ILE A 107 6.67 -8.96 11.71
C ILE A 107 6.76 -10.48 11.66
N THR A 108 6.00 -11.17 12.52
CA THR A 108 5.94 -12.62 12.51
C THR A 108 5.26 -13.12 11.23
N GLY A 109 5.95 -14.00 10.49
CA GLY A 109 5.46 -14.56 9.23
C GLY A 109 5.78 -13.72 7.99
N LEU A 110 6.51 -12.59 8.14
CA LEU A 110 6.96 -11.77 7.01
C LEU A 110 8.45 -11.42 7.19
N PRO A 111 9.35 -11.87 6.29
CA PRO A 111 10.75 -11.48 6.32
C PRO A 111 10.93 -9.96 6.23
N ALA A 112 12.05 -9.46 6.79
CA ALA A 112 12.36 -8.05 6.70
C ALA A 112 12.58 -7.61 5.25
N GLY A 113 11.90 -6.55 4.82
CA GLY A 113 11.93 -6.06 3.44
C GLY A 113 10.85 -5.03 3.16
N LEU A 114 10.93 -4.41 1.99
CA LEU A 114 9.87 -3.56 1.45
C LEU A 114 8.99 -4.38 0.53
N TYR A 115 7.70 -4.37 0.78
CA TYR A 115 6.70 -5.08 -0.01
C TYR A 115 5.63 -4.12 -0.51
N ARG A 116 5.22 -4.29 -1.78
CA ARG A 116 4.05 -3.60 -2.36
C ARG A 116 2.80 -4.43 -2.16
N TYR A 117 1.75 -3.81 -1.69
CA TYR A 117 0.43 -4.42 -1.59
C TYR A 117 -0.30 -4.39 -2.92
N ILE A 118 -0.86 -5.53 -3.30
CA ILE A 118 -1.68 -5.71 -4.52
C ILE A 118 -3.11 -6.00 -4.10
N PRO A 119 -4.00 -5.00 -4.12
CA PRO A 119 -5.39 -5.15 -3.66
C PRO A 119 -6.19 -6.19 -4.43
N GLU A 120 -5.94 -6.33 -5.75
CA GLU A 120 -6.69 -7.20 -6.66
C GLU A 120 -6.61 -8.68 -6.25
N ASN A 121 -5.51 -9.08 -5.66
CA ASN A 121 -5.26 -10.45 -5.23
C ASN A 121 -4.99 -10.56 -3.73
N HIS A 122 -5.12 -9.47 -2.98
CA HIS A 122 -4.84 -9.37 -1.55
C HIS A 122 -3.50 -10.03 -1.19
N LYS A 123 -2.41 -9.57 -1.82
CA LYS A 123 -1.07 -10.12 -1.66
C LYS A 123 0.01 -9.06 -1.61
N LEU A 124 1.19 -9.47 -1.18
CA LEU A 124 2.41 -8.67 -1.19
C LEU A 124 3.34 -9.13 -2.31
N ILE A 125 4.05 -8.19 -2.90
CA ILE A 125 5.18 -8.44 -3.81
C ILE A 125 6.42 -7.83 -3.17
N LEU A 126 7.48 -8.63 -2.99
CA LEU A 126 8.76 -8.16 -2.47
C LEU A 126 9.41 -7.21 -3.49
N ILE A 127 9.78 -6.02 -3.02
CA ILE A 127 10.47 -4.99 -3.82
C ILE A 127 11.97 -4.97 -3.47
N THR A 128 12.29 -4.98 -2.17
CA THR A 128 13.67 -4.96 -1.69
C THR A 128 13.78 -5.77 -0.41
N GLU A 129 14.79 -6.61 -0.31
CA GLU A 129 15.11 -7.36 0.90
C GLU A 129 15.80 -6.48 1.96
N GLY A 130 15.67 -6.90 3.21
CA GLY A 130 16.35 -6.30 4.36
C GLY A 130 15.57 -5.18 5.03
N ASP A 131 15.94 -4.94 6.29
CA ASP A 131 15.29 -3.92 7.13
C ASP A 131 15.83 -2.52 6.80
N LYS A 132 14.98 -1.68 6.24
CA LYS A 132 15.28 -0.31 5.86
C LYS A 132 14.70 0.75 6.82
N ARG A 133 14.17 0.34 7.98
CA ARG A 133 13.53 1.28 8.92
C ARG A 133 14.52 2.33 9.45
N ASN A 134 15.77 1.95 9.67
CA ASN A 134 16.80 2.92 10.11
C ASN A 134 17.17 3.90 8.98
N ASP A 135 17.33 3.41 7.75
CA ASP A 135 17.61 4.27 6.60
C ASP A 135 16.43 5.26 6.37
N LEU A 136 15.19 4.77 6.51
CA LEU A 136 14.00 5.60 6.39
C LEU A 136 13.89 6.64 7.52
N PHE A 137 14.26 6.28 8.76
CA PHE A 137 14.32 7.19 9.90
C PHE A 137 15.25 8.37 9.63
N GLU A 138 16.45 8.13 9.07
CA GLU A 138 17.45 9.17 8.80
C GLU A 138 16.93 10.22 7.81
N VAL A 139 16.23 9.79 6.76
CA VAL A 139 15.68 10.70 5.72
C VAL A 139 14.32 11.29 6.08
N SER A 140 13.74 10.86 7.20
CA SER A 140 12.43 11.31 7.69
C SER A 140 12.57 12.18 8.96
N LEU A 141 13.49 13.12 8.94
CA LEU A 141 13.76 14.10 10.01
C LEU A 141 14.02 13.45 11.39
N TYR A 142 14.64 12.29 11.39
CA TYR A 142 15.00 11.54 12.60
C TYR A 142 13.82 11.24 13.52
N GLN A 143 12.65 10.94 12.97
CA GLN A 143 11.44 10.59 13.74
C GLN A 143 11.56 9.15 14.25
N SER A 144 11.91 8.98 15.53
CA SER A 144 12.25 7.70 16.15
C SER A 144 11.15 6.64 16.01
N SER A 145 9.90 7.05 15.98
CA SER A 145 8.76 6.15 15.78
C SER A 145 8.90 5.27 14.52
N ILE A 146 9.66 5.70 13.50
CA ILE A 146 9.87 4.93 12.27
C ILE A 146 10.77 3.71 12.53
N LYS A 147 11.91 3.91 13.17
CA LYS A 147 12.87 2.83 13.45
C LYS A 147 12.41 1.90 14.57
N ASP A 148 11.64 2.45 15.54
CA ASP A 148 11.17 1.74 16.72
C ASP A 148 9.88 0.92 16.45
N ALA A 149 9.19 1.16 15.34
CA ALA A 149 7.98 0.43 14.95
C ALA A 149 8.29 -1.00 14.49
N ALA A 150 7.35 -1.93 14.65
CA ALA A 150 7.47 -3.28 14.12
C ALA A 150 7.44 -3.32 12.58
N GLY A 151 6.68 -2.42 11.96
CA GLY A 151 6.62 -2.20 10.52
C GLY A 151 6.20 -0.77 10.20
N VAL A 152 6.34 -0.38 8.94
CA VAL A 152 5.98 0.97 8.47
C VAL A 152 5.17 0.87 7.19
N LEU A 153 3.93 1.37 7.22
CA LEU A 153 3.13 1.54 6.00
C LEU A 153 3.57 2.82 5.28
N ILE A 154 3.69 2.75 3.96
CA ILE A 154 4.01 3.90 3.12
C ILE A 154 2.94 4.03 2.04
N PHE A 155 2.42 5.23 1.84
CA PHE A 155 1.44 5.54 0.82
C PHE A 155 2.03 6.50 -0.18
N CYS A 156 2.04 6.08 -1.46
CA CYS A 156 2.62 6.83 -2.56
C CYS A 156 1.54 7.15 -3.59
N ALA A 157 1.62 8.33 -4.22
CA ALA A 157 0.72 8.72 -5.29
C ALA A 157 1.34 8.52 -6.67
N ILE A 158 0.55 8.02 -7.61
CA ILE A 158 0.78 8.11 -9.06
C ILE A 158 -0.19 9.16 -9.58
N TYR A 159 0.25 10.41 -9.61
CA TYR A 159 -0.62 11.54 -9.94
C TYR A 159 -1.24 11.45 -11.32
N GLU A 160 -0.56 10.86 -12.28
CA GLU A 160 -1.01 10.70 -13.66
C GLU A 160 -2.33 9.94 -13.76
N ARG A 161 -2.59 8.99 -12.84
CA ARG A 161 -3.85 8.24 -12.82
C ARG A 161 -5.07 9.13 -12.62
N ILE A 162 -4.91 10.23 -11.89
CA ILE A 162 -6.03 11.10 -11.54
C ILE A 162 -6.01 12.43 -12.30
N THR A 163 -4.82 12.95 -12.64
CA THR A 163 -4.70 14.21 -13.40
C THR A 163 -5.16 14.05 -14.86
N GLY A 164 -5.06 12.86 -15.43
CA GLY A 164 -5.59 12.57 -16.77
C GLY A 164 -7.09 12.86 -16.89
N ARG A 165 -7.86 12.75 -15.79
CA ARG A 165 -9.29 13.05 -15.77
C ARG A 165 -9.60 14.43 -15.18
N TYR A 166 -8.88 14.88 -14.16
CA TYR A 166 -9.20 16.06 -13.37
C TYR A 166 -8.20 17.21 -13.50
N GLY A 167 -7.19 17.08 -14.41
CA GLY A 167 -6.10 18.05 -14.54
C GLY A 167 -5.37 18.24 -13.21
N GLU A 168 -4.81 19.40 -12.95
CA GLU A 168 -4.10 19.72 -11.71
C GLU A 168 -4.96 19.55 -10.44
N ARG A 169 -6.29 19.65 -10.58
CA ARG A 169 -7.20 19.40 -9.45
C ARG A 169 -7.07 17.99 -8.89
N GLY A 170 -6.68 17.02 -9.74
CA GLY A 170 -6.43 15.63 -9.36
C GLY A 170 -5.39 15.48 -8.26
N ILE A 171 -4.34 16.32 -8.23
CA ILE A 171 -3.32 16.31 -7.18
C ILE A 171 -3.96 16.51 -5.79
N ARG A 172 -4.86 17.50 -5.66
CA ARG A 172 -5.60 17.71 -4.41
C ARG A 172 -6.46 16.51 -4.02
N TYR A 173 -7.07 15.83 -5.00
CA TYR A 173 -7.89 14.65 -4.72
C TYR A 173 -7.06 13.46 -4.24
N ALA A 174 -5.86 13.27 -4.78
CA ALA A 174 -4.92 12.27 -4.27
C ALA A 174 -4.52 12.55 -2.81
N HIS A 175 -4.27 13.81 -2.45
CA HIS A 175 -3.96 14.18 -1.06
C HIS A 175 -5.15 13.97 -0.12
N MET A 176 -6.38 14.23 -0.57
CA MET A 176 -7.60 13.92 0.22
C MET A 176 -7.75 12.41 0.42
N GLU A 177 -7.50 11.61 -0.63
CA GLU A 177 -7.54 10.15 -0.55
C GLU A 177 -6.49 9.61 0.42
N ALA A 178 -5.28 10.18 0.45
CA ALA A 178 -4.26 9.81 1.44
C ALA A 178 -4.78 10.00 2.88
N GLY A 179 -5.57 11.05 3.13
CA GLY A 179 -6.26 11.24 4.40
C GLY A 179 -7.30 10.15 4.69
N HIS A 180 -8.06 9.71 3.67
CA HIS A 180 -9.07 8.66 3.83
C HIS A 180 -8.42 7.32 4.23
N ILE A 181 -7.40 6.89 3.48
CA ILE A 181 -6.72 5.62 3.78
C ILE A 181 -6.01 5.65 5.13
N SER A 182 -5.34 6.75 5.46
CA SER A 182 -4.65 6.86 6.75
C SER A 182 -5.62 6.83 7.94
N GLN A 183 -6.80 7.44 7.79
CA GLN A 183 -7.85 7.36 8.82
C GLN A 183 -8.40 5.93 8.97
N ASN A 184 -8.58 5.20 7.87
CA ASN A 184 -8.98 3.80 7.93
C ASN A 184 -7.95 2.95 8.70
N VAL A 185 -6.65 3.16 8.45
CA VAL A 185 -5.56 2.49 9.19
C VAL A 185 -5.61 2.86 10.68
N TYR A 186 -5.82 4.13 11.03
CA TYR A 186 -5.96 4.56 12.42
C TYR A 186 -7.12 3.85 13.14
N LEU A 187 -8.28 3.77 12.49
CA LEU A 187 -9.46 3.15 13.07
C LEU A 187 -9.26 1.64 13.22
N GLN A 188 -8.68 1.00 12.20
CA GLN A 188 -8.42 -0.44 12.22
C GLN A 188 -7.33 -0.83 13.22
N ALA A 189 -6.36 0.04 13.50
CA ALA A 189 -5.33 -0.22 14.51
C ALA A 189 -5.91 -0.38 15.92
N VAL A 190 -7.04 0.29 16.24
CA VAL A 190 -7.65 0.23 17.57
C VAL A 190 -8.10 -1.19 17.96
N PRO A 191 -8.95 -1.88 17.19
CA PRO A 191 -9.35 -3.26 17.53
C PRO A 191 -8.19 -4.26 17.49
N LEU A 192 -7.12 -3.94 16.74
CA LEU A 192 -5.92 -4.80 16.68
C LEU A 192 -4.96 -4.57 17.87
N GLY A 193 -5.25 -3.62 18.77
CA GLY A 193 -4.37 -3.26 19.88
C GLY A 193 -3.05 -2.60 19.43
N LEU A 194 -3.02 -2.02 18.24
CA LEU A 194 -1.84 -1.42 17.64
C LEU A 194 -1.86 0.10 17.75
N GLY A 195 -0.66 0.67 17.83
CA GLY A 195 -0.41 2.11 17.73
C GLY A 195 0.13 2.48 16.35
N THR A 196 -0.25 3.67 15.88
CA THR A 196 0.27 4.25 14.64
C THR A 196 0.23 5.78 14.70
N VAL A 197 0.98 6.42 13.80
CA VAL A 197 0.94 7.87 13.57
C VAL A 197 1.15 8.15 12.09
N VAL A 198 0.42 9.10 11.54
CA VAL A 198 0.68 9.64 10.19
C VAL A 198 1.85 10.63 10.25
N ILE A 199 2.83 10.44 9.40
CA ILE A 199 3.97 11.32 9.19
C ILE A 199 3.93 11.81 7.74
N GLY A 200 3.86 13.13 7.55
CA GLY A 200 3.96 13.80 6.25
C GLY A 200 5.21 14.68 6.13
N ALA A 201 6.07 14.69 7.16
CA ALA A 201 7.27 15.52 7.18
C ALA A 201 8.52 14.65 6.98
N PHE A 202 9.02 14.60 5.74
CA PHE A 202 10.21 13.87 5.32
C PHE A 202 10.78 14.48 4.03
N ASN A 203 11.94 14.01 3.57
CA ASN A 203 12.49 14.37 2.29
C ASN A 203 12.00 13.39 1.22
N ASP A 204 11.10 13.81 0.35
CA ASP A 204 10.43 12.96 -0.66
C ASP A 204 11.43 12.22 -1.55
N ASN A 205 12.45 12.95 -2.08
CA ASN A 205 13.44 12.37 -2.98
C ASN A 205 14.33 11.33 -2.27
N GLU A 206 14.71 11.61 -1.02
CA GLU A 206 15.51 10.68 -0.24
C GLU A 206 14.71 9.45 0.18
N VAL A 207 13.44 9.60 0.53
CA VAL A 207 12.54 8.46 0.81
C VAL A 207 12.42 7.58 -0.44
N LYS A 208 12.18 8.16 -1.63
CA LYS A 208 12.16 7.41 -2.89
C LYS A 208 13.45 6.64 -3.10
N ARG A 209 14.60 7.29 -2.93
CA ARG A 209 15.92 6.69 -3.12
C ARG A 209 16.17 5.54 -2.13
N VAL A 210 15.91 5.74 -0.85
CA VAL A 210 16.17 4.75 0.21
C VAL A 210 15.30 3.50 0.02
N LEU A 211 14.03 3.70 -0.33
CA LEU A 211 13.07 2.62 -0.52
C LEU A 211 13.13 2.00 -1.93
N GLY A 212 13.79 2.64 -2.88
CA GLY A 212 13.82 2.19 -4.27
C GLY A 212 12.44 2.27 -4.93
N LEU A 213 11.64 3.29 -4.58
CA LEU A 213 10.30 3.46 -5.15
C LEU A 213 10.41 3.77 -6.64
N PRO A 214 9.56 3.15 -7.48
CA PRO A 214 9.61 3.38 -8.92
C PRO A 214 9.07 4.77 -9.30
N GLU A 215 9.53 5.31 -10.44
CA GLU A 215 8.87 6.44 -11.05
C GLU A 215 7.52 5.99 -11.65
N PRO A 216 6.46 6.82 -11.63
CA PRO A 216 6.40 8.20 -11.12
C PRO A 216 5.84 8.31 -9.68
N GLU A 217 6.06 7.33 -8.83
CA GLU A 217 5.49 7.31 -7.48
C GLU A 217 6.07 8.39 -6.57
N ALA A 218 5.18 9.13 -5.89
CA ALA A 218 5.52 10.18 -4.94
C ALA A 218 5.04 9.80 -3.53
N PRO A 219 5.93 9.64 -2.52
CA PRO A 219 5.52 9.33 -1.15
C PRO A 219 4.71 10.49 -0.56
N LEU A 220 3.58 10.18 0.09
CA LEU A 220 2.70 11.15 0.73
C LEU A 220 2.65 10.98 2.24
N TYR A 221 2.57 9.74 2.71
CA TYR A 221 2.51 9.42 4.14
C TYR A 221 3.36 8.22 4.48
N ILE A 222 4.00 8.32 5.64
CA ILE A 222 4.69 7.24 6.34
C ILE A 222 3.91 6.98 7.63
N MET A 223 3.51 5.74 7.87
CA MET A 223 2.75 5.33 9.04
C MET A 223 3.44 4.17 9.76
N PRO A 224 4.34 4.44 10.72
CA PRO A 224 4.89 3.40 11.58
C PRO A 224 3.80 2.74 12.42
N VAL A 225 3.91 1.45 12.62
CA VAL A 225 2.93 0.60 13.28
C VAL A 225 3.63 -0.38 14.23
N GLY A 226 3.10 -0.54 15.43
CA GLY A 226 3.64 -1.46 16.44
C GLY A 226 2.69 -1.67 17.60
N VAL A 227 3.02 -2.61 18.50
CA VAL A 227 2.30 -2.80 19.76
C VAL A 227 2.53 -1.58 20.65
N ILE A 228 1.45 -1.08 21.26
CA ILE A 228 1.52 0.13 22.09
C ILE A 228 2.36 -0.14 23.33
N GLN A 229 3.37 0.69 23.58
CA GLN A 229 4.13 0.67 24.84
C GLN A 229 3.20 1.11 25.98
N LYS A 230 3.07 0.25 26.97
CA LYS A 230 2.28 0.52 28.20
C LYS A 230 3.03 1.37 29.20
#